data_3db9f5aa43465dac4e0b318f70f7f54e
#
_entry.id   3db9f5aa43465dac4e0b318f70f7f54e
#
_cell.length_a   1.000
_cell.length_b   1.000
_cell.length_c   1.000
_cell.angle_alpha   90.00
_cell.angle_beta   90.00
_cell.angle_gamma   90.00
#
_symmetry.space_group_name_H-M   'P 1'
#
loop_
_entity.id
_entity.type
_entity.pdbx_description
1 polymer ?
#
loop_
_entity_poly.entity_id
_entity_poly.type
_entity_poly.pdbx_seq_one_letter_code
_entity_poly.pdbx_strand_id
1 'polypeptide(L)'
;ASTTLLTGYTGILDELLKAGVTNSAVCLSRLRANGFQGGKTIVKDYIAAHQHLVPPARYAVAPQGNRGRRYTTGPGEAYQMDWGFTKVSSYAGEEYSVACFAMVCHHCGEQYVEFFPNAKQENLFIGMLHGFRYMGVPQYILTDNMKSVVIRRDQEGNPLWQKDYEQFMRTVGFQTKLCKPRHPFTKGKVERLIRFVKDNFLAGRTFWNVTDLNLSALDWCDEQNTTFHRGLGIPQDIHRERCGTVATKLDDSPELLLYFCPERRISFDGFVNYEGRRFGVPYTYRGKTARVMRSGSC
;
A
#
# COMPACT_ATOMS: atom_id res chain seq x y z
N ALA A 1 24.40 34.23 -20.29
CA ALA A 1 23.80 33.24 -19.35
C ALA A 1 24.24 31.84 -19.78
N SER A 2 25.01 31.15 -18.94
CA SER A 2 25.41 29.77 -19.22
C SER A 2 24.17 28.89 -19.22
N THR A 3 23.87 28.30 -20.37
CA THR A 3 22.74 27.34 -20.53
C THR A 3 23.11 26.07 -19.74
N THR A 4 22.45 25.84 -18.63
CA THR A 4 22.63 24.59 -17.86
C THR A 4 21.77 23.49 -18.43
N LEU A 5 22.14 22.21 -18.21
CA LEU A 5 21.33 21.05 -18.63
C LEU A 5 19.90 21.08 -18.06
N LEU A 6 19.67 21.86 -16.98
CA LEU A 6 18.32 22.04 -16.38
C LEU A 6 17.50 23.14 -17.08
N THR A 7 18.03 23.84 -18.07
CA THR A 7 17.26 24.87 -18.80
C THR A 7 16.01 24.20 -19.43
N GLY A 8 14.83 24.73 -19.11
CA GLY A 8 13.55 24.17 -19.53
C GLY A 8 12.93 23.15 -18.54
N TYR A 9 13.68 22.69 -17.55
CA TYR A 9 13.19 21.73 -16.53
C TYR A 9 13.08 22.31 -15.12
N THR A 10 13.57 23.54 -14.91
CA THR A 10 13.56 24.20 -13.60
C THR A 10 12.16 24.38 -13.05
N GLY A 11 11.17 24.71 -13.88
CA GLY A 11 9.78 24.83 -13.46
C GLY A 11 9.22 23.56 -12.83
N ILE A 12 9.57 22.39 -13.37
CA ILE A 12 9.16 21.10 -12.81
C ILE A 12 9.80 20.89 -11.42
N LEU A 13 11.08 21.25 -11.27
CA LEU A 13 11.76 21.16 -9.98
C LEU A 13 11.17 22.12 -8.95
N ASP A 14 10.86 23.34 -9.34
CA ASP A 14 10.28 24.34 -8.46
C ASP A 14 8.91 23.91 -7.94
N GLU A 15 8.06 23.37 -8.78
CA GLU A 15 6.76 22.81 -8.37
C GLU A 15 6.91 21.61 -7.43
N LEU A 16 7.87 20.70 -7.70
CA LEU A 16 8.18 19.59 -6.81
C LEU A 16 8.67 20.08 -5.43
N LEU A 17 9.55 21.09 -5.40
CA LEU A 17 10.05 21.68 -4.15
C LEU A 17 8.94 22.38 -3.36
N LYS A 18 8.07 23.14 -4.00
CA LYS A 18 6.88 23.77 -3.37
C LYS A 18 5.94 22.72 -2.81
N ALA A 19 5.81 21.56 -3.45
CA ALA A 19 5.06 20.42 -2.94
C ALA A 19 5.80 19.64 -1.81
N GLY A 20 7.00 20.07 -1.41
CA GLY A 20 7.80 19.44 -0.35
C GLY A 20 8.62 18.23 -0.81
N VAL A 21 8.72 17.97 -2.11
CA VAL A 21 9.47 16.84 -2.67
C VAL A 21 10.95 17.21 -2.80
N THR A 22 11.76 16.82 -1.82
CA THR A 22 13.20 17.12 -1.77
C THR A 22 14.10 15.92 -2.09
N ASN A 23 13.51 14.73 -2.31
CA ASN A 23 14.27 13.55 -2.67
C ASN A 23 14.80 13.64 -4.10
N SER A 24 16.13 13.82 -4.25
CA SER A 24 16.76 13.99 -5.55
C SER A 24 16.60 12.81 -6.52
N ALA A 25 16.35 11.59 -6.02
CA ALA A 25 16.08 10.45 -6.89
C ALA A 25 14.66 10.53 -7.47
N VAL A 26 13.69 10.95 -6.65
CA VAL A 26 12.31 11.20 -7.09
C VAL A 26 12.28 12.35 -8.10
N CYS A 27 12.91 13.48 -7.78
CA CYS A 27 13.01 14.62 -8.68
C CYS A 27 13.62 14.23 -10.04
N LEU A 28 14.75 13.48 -10.02
CA LEU A 28 15.38 13.00 -11.24
C LEU A 28 14.46 12.08 -12.05
N SER A 29 13.75 11.16 -11.40
CA SER A 29 12.78 10.27 -12.07
C SER A 29 11.67 11.07 -12.76
N ARG A 30 11.13 12.11 -12.11
CA ARG A 30 10.10 12.98 -12.71
C ARG A 30 10.65 13.81 -13.88
N LEU A 31 11.88 14.31 -13.78
CA LEU A 31 12.53 15.00 -14.87
C LEU A 31 12.78 14.08 -16.06
N ARG A 32 13.23 12.84 -15.84
CA ARG A 32 13.45 11.86 -16.90
C ARG A 32 12.17 11.49 -17.64
N ALA A 33 11.07 11.38 -16.93
CA ALA A 33 9.75 11.19 -17.54
C ALA A 33 9.34 12.34 -18.49
N ASN A 34 9.96 13.52 -18.32
CA ASN A 34 9.79 14.69 -19.18
C ASN A 34 10.98 14.90 -20.15
N GLY A 35 11.83 13.90 -20.36
CA GLY A 35 12.91 13.93 -21.35
C GLY A 35 14.26 14.43 -20.86
N PHE A 36 14.45 14.68 -19.56
CA PHE A 36 15.73 15.13 -19.00
C PHE A 36 16.80 14.03 -19.07
N GLN A 37 17.97 14.36 -19.63
CA GLN A 37 19.09 13.43 -19.82
C GLN A 37 20.23 13.65 -18.81
N GLY A 38 20.10 14.61 -17.91
CA GLY A 38 21.16 14.94 -16.95
C GLY A 38 21.29 13.98 -15.76
N GLY A 39 22.35 14.16 -15.00
CA GLY A 39 22.68 13.32 -13.85
C GLY A 39 22.04 13.78 -12.53
N LYS A 40 22.15 12.93 -11.50
CA LYS A 40 21.59 13.20 -10.16
C LYS A 40 22.28 14.38 -9.46
N THR A 41 23.54 14.62 -9.72
CA THR A 41 24.34 15.68 -9.04
C THR A 41 23.76 17.04 -9.32
N ILE A 42 23.48 17.37 -10.58
CA ILE A 42 22.92 18.67 -10.96
C ILE A 42 21.54 18.92 -10.35
N VAL A 43 20.74 17.85 -10.18
CA VAL A 43 19.44 17.92 -9.49
C VAL A 43 19.63 18.18 -7.99
N LYS A 44 20.60 17.52 -7.36
CA LYS A 44 20.95 17.77 -5.94
C LYS A 44 21.39 19.21 -5.70
N ASP A 45 22.25 19.71 -6.56
CA ASP A 45 22.77 21.07 -6.44
C ASP A 45 21.65 22.09 -6.61
N TYR A 46 20.73 21.85 -7.55
CA TYR A 46 19.55 22.69 -7.72
C TYR A 46 18.67 22.69 -6.47
N ILE A 47 18.35 21.51 -5.93
CA ILE A 47 17.55 21.37 -4.69
C ILE A 47 18.22 22.11 -3.53
N ALA A 48 19.54 21.98 -3.37
CA ALA A 48 20.29 22.68 -2.33
C ALA A 48 20.21 24.20 -2.45
N ALA A 49 20.34 24.74 -3.68
CA ALA A 49 20.27 26.17 -3.96
C ALA A 49 18.85 26.75 -3.78
N HIS A 50 17.80 25.93 -3.91
CA HIS A 50 16.40 26.40 -3.90
C HIS A 50 15.62 25.90 -2.68
N GLN A 51 16.28 25.65 -1.55
CA GLN A 51 15.64 25.22 -0.29
C GLN A 51 14.57 26.20 0.22
N HIS A 52 14.63 27.47 -0.16
CA HIS A 52 13.64 28.48 0.19
C HIS A 52 12.24 28.22 -0.40
N LEU A 53 12.13 27.38 -1.44
CA LEU A 53 10.87 26.96 -2.04
C LEU A 53 10.19 25.82 -1.25
N VAL A 54 10.94 25.13 -0.40
CA VAL A 54 10.44 23.98 0.35
C VAL A 54 9.63 24.46 1.56
N PRO A 55 8.37 23.98 1.73
CA PRO A 55 7.58 24.27 2.91
C PRO A 55 8.32 23.85 4.20
N PRO A 56 8.14 24.57 5.32
CA PRO A 56 8.78 24.18 6.58
C PRO A 56 8.36 22.77 6.98
N ALA A 57 9.36 21.95 7.37
CA ALA A 57 9.13 20.57 7.79
C ALA A 57 8.16 20.52 8.97
N ARG A 58 7.14 19.66 8.91
CA ARG A 58 6.35 19.32 10.09
C ARG A 58 7.29 18.69 11.13
N TYR A 59 7.13 19.05 12.40
CA TYR A 59 7.94 18.56 13.51
C TYR A 59 8.11 17.04 13.43
N ALA A 60 9.33 16.58 13.15
CA ALA A 60 9.69 15.18 13.26
C ALA A 60 10.04 14.90 14.73
N VAL A 61 9.28 14.02 15.37
CA VAL A 61 9.66 13.48 16.68
C VAL A 61 10.96 12.72 16.48
N ALA A 62 12.00 13.08 17.26
CA ALA A 62 13.29 12.40 17.19
C ALA A 62 13.10 10.89 17.43
N PRO A 63 13.72 10.00 16.62
CA PRO A 63 13.60 8.58 16.80
C PRO A 63 14.16 8.21 18.17
N GLN A 64 13.38 7.59 19.03
CA GLN A 64 13.88 6.98 20.26
C GLN A 64 14.83 5.85 19.86
N GLY A 65 16.11 5.99 20.23
CA GLY A 65 17.13 5.01 19.95
C GLY A 65 16.74 3.63 20.50
N ASN A 66 16.76 2.63 19.62
CA ASN A 66 16.36 1.28 19.96
C ASN A 66 17.54 0.34 19.97
N ARG A 67 17.81 -0.26 21.12
CA ARG A 67 18.84 -1.30 21.33
C ARG A 67 18.27 -2.73 21.37
N GLY A 68 17.02 -2.94 20.95
CA GLY A 68 16.37 -4.25 20.92
C GLY A 68 16.90 -5.16 19.82
N ARG A 69 16.94 -6.47 20.09
CA ARG A 69 17.26 -7.49 19.09
C ARG A 69 16.22 -7.44 17.97
N ARG A 70 16.66 -7.31 16.72
CA ARG A 70 15.75 -7.32 15.56
C ARG A 70 15.05 -8.66 15.48
N TYR A 71 13.74 -8.62 15.36
CA TYR A 71 12.94 -9.79 15.06
C TYR A 71 13.24 -10.25 13.63
N THR A 72 13.61 -11.51 13.46
CA THR A 72 13.91 -12.13 12.15
C THR A 72 12.96 -13.27 11.90
N THR A 73 12.61 -13.51 10.66
CA THR A 73 11.75 -14.60 10.20
C THR A 73 12.42 -15.38 9.09
N GLY A 74 12.02 -16.63 8.90
CA GLY A 74 12.39 -17.44 7.76
C GLY A 74 11.70 -17.00 6.46
N PRO A 75 12.12 -17.59 5.31
CA PRO A 75 11.46 -17.35 4.02
C PRO A 75 9.97 -17.71 4.07
N GLY A 76 9.10 -16.87 3.51
CA GLY A 76 7.65 -17.12 3.43
C GLY A 76 6.91 -17.24 4.77
N GLU A 77 7.60 -17.04 5.89
CA GLU A 77 7.04 -17.25 7.22
C GLU A 77 6.03 -16.15 7.62
N ALA A 78 6.40 -14.89 7.45
CA ALA A 78 5.60 -13.78 7.94
C ALA A 78 5.52 -12.60 6.98
N TYR A 79 4.33 -12.04 6.82
CA TYR A 79 4.15 -10.72 6.21
C TYR A 79 3.58 -9.74 7.24
N GLN A 80 3.97 -8.49 7.13
CA GLN A 80 3.39 -7.38 7.89
C GLN A 80 2.37 -6.67 7.01
N MET A 81 1.22 -6.29 7.57
CA MET A 81 0.23 -5.48 6.88
C MET A 81 -0.24 -4.31 7.74
N ASP A 82 -0.59 -3.22 7.06
CA ASP A 82 -1.16 -2.03 7.68
C ASP A 82 -1.92 -1.17 6.68
N TRP A 83 -2.69 -0.22 7.23
CA TRP A 83 -3.35 0.84 6.49
C TRP A 83 -2.62 2.17 6.65
N GLY A 84 -2.37 2.84 5.54
CA GLY A 84 -1.98 4.24 5.50
C GLY A 84 -3.11 5.10 4.95
N PHE A 85 -3.31 6.29 5.52
CA PHE A 85 -4.30 7.23 4.98
C PHE A 85 -3.58 8.41 4.36
N THR A 86 -4.03 8.82 3.18
CA THR A 86 -3.44 9.92 2.44
C THR A 86 -4.46 10.55 1.49
N LYS A 87 -4.10 11.71 0.97
CA LYS A 87 -4.80 12.33 -0.14
C LYS A 87 -3.96 12.19 -1.40
N VAL A 88 -4.62 12.05 -2.51
CA VAL A 88 -4.01 12.03 -3.85
C VAL A 88 -4.71 13.08 -4.71
N SER A 89 -3.96 13.64 -5.66
CA SER A 89 -4.46 14.67 -6.55
C SER A 89 -4.81 14.08 -7.92
N SER A 90 -5.94 14.51 -8.47
CA SER A 90 -6.31 14.21 -9.84
C SER A 90 -5.60 15.17 -10.81
N TYR A 91 -5.59 14.81 -12.11
CA TYR A 91 -5.12 15.74 -13.16
C TYR A 91 -5.99 17.00 -13.27
N ALA A 92 -7.22 16.96 -12.78
CA ALA A 92 -8.11 18.14 -12.69
C ALA A 92 -7.80 19.03 -11.49
N GLY A 93 -6.82 18.67 -10.64
CA GLY A 93 -6.44 19.40 -9.44
C GLY A 93 -7.33 19.10 -8.22
N GLU A 94 -8.25 18.14 -8.32
CA GLU A 94 -9.08 17.72 -7.19
C GLU A 94 -8.30 16.78 -6.27
N GLU A 95 -8.44 16.99 -4.96
CA GLU A 95 -7.91 16.07 -3.96
C GLU A 95 -8.97 15.10 -3.45
N TYR A 96 -8.63 13.83 -3.37
CA TYR A 96 -9.48 12.80 -2.78
C TYR A 96 -8.72 11.93 -1.79
N SER A 97 -9.39 11.52 -0.73
CA SER A 97 -8.82 10.68 0.33
C SER A 97 -8.85 9.22 -0.06
N VAL A 98 -7.76 8.52 0.16
CA VAL A 98 -7.63 7.08 -0.07
C VAL A 98 -7.01 6.39 1.14
N ALA A 99 -7.39 5.12 1.33
CA ALA A 99 -6.74 4.20 2.24
C ALA A 99 -5.75 3.34 1.45
N CYS A 100 -4.48 3.41 1.79
CA CYS A 100 -3.41 2.63 1.22
C CYS A 100 -3.28 1.33 2.03
N PHE A 101 -3.65 0.20 1.46
CA PHE A 101 -3.29 -1.11 1.97
C PHE A 101 -1.83 -1.39 1.63
N ALA A 102 -1.04 -1.74 2.62
CA ALA A 102 0.37 -2.08 2.44
C ALA A 102 0.66 -3.43 3.07
N MET A 103 1.33 -4.30 2.34
CA MET A 103 1.81 -5.59 2.82
C MET A 103 3.28 -5.78 2.43
N VAL A 104 4.09 -6.30 3.34
CA VAL A 104 5.52 -6.53 3.10
C VAL A 104 5.97 -7.84 3.71
N CYS A 105 6.72 -8.63 2.95
CA CYS A 105 7.38 -9.83 3.45
C CYS A 105 8.43 -9.44 4.51
N HIS A 106 8.33 -10.06 5.70
CA HIS A 106 9.27 -9.74 6.77
C HIS A 106 10.69 -10.25 6.47
N HIS A 107 10.82 -11.32 5.71
CA HIS A 107 12.12 -11.90 5.35
C HIS A 107 12.77 -11.15 4.19
N CYS A 108 12.21 -11.21 3.00
CA CYS A 108 12.83 -10.67 1.77
C CYS A 108 12.54 -9.20 1.50
N GLY A 109 11.52 -8.61 2.16
CA GLY A 109 11.13 -7.23 1.91
C GLY A 109 10.28 -7.02 0.66
N GLU A 110 9.88 -8.08 -0.04
CA GLU A 110 8.91 -7.99 -1.13
C GLU A 110 7.65 -7.27 -0.65
N GLN A 111 7.13 -6.36 -1.44
CA GLN A 111 6.07 -5.46 -1.04
C GLN A 111 4.92 -5.46 -2.03
N TYR A 112 3.72 -5.26 -1.50
CA TYR A 112 2.50 -5.05 -2.24
C TYR A 112 1.73 -3.86 -1.68
N VAL A 113 1.22 -3.02 -2.57
CA VAL A 113 0.48 -1.81 -2.21
C VAL A 113 -0.74 -1.67 -3.11
N GLU A 114 -1.90 -1.38 -2.51
CA GLU A 114 -3.14 -1.12 -3.22
C GLU A 114 -3.95 -0.03 -2.50
N PHE A 115 -4.69 0.77 -3.26
CA PHE A 115 -5.45 1.90 -2.74
C PHE A 115 -6.96 1.64 -2.83
N PHE A 116 -7.64 1.98 -1.74
CA PHE A 116 -9.07 1.78 -1.56
C PHE A 116 -9.74 3.07 -1.10
N PRO A 117 -11.06 3.23 -1.30
CA PRO A 117 -11.78 4.40 -0.80
C PRO A 117 -11.86 4.46 0.74
N ASN A 118 -11.69 3.33 1.41
CA ASN A 118 -11.71 3.22 2.87
C ASN A 118 -11.04 1.92 3.36
N ALA A 119 -10.78 1.83 4.67
CA ALA A 119 -10.17 0.65 5.32
C ALA A 119 -11.21 -0.29 5.96
N LYS A 120 -12.39 -0.46 5.35
CA LYS A 120 -13.40 -1.42 5.83
C LYS A 120 -12.94 -2.86 5.62
N GLN A 121 -13.54 -3.78 6.34
CA GLN A 121 -13.18 -5.21 6.33
C GLN A 121 -13.25 -5.84 4.93
N GLU A 122 -14.22 -5.45 4.10
CA GLU A 122 -14.32 -5.91 2.71
C GLU A 122 -13.08 -5.55 1.89
N ASN A 123 -12.62 -4.30 2.01
CA ASN A 123 -11.42 -3.84 1.31
C ASN A 123 -10.16 -4.47 1.89
N LEU A 124 -10.14 -4.79 3.19
CA LEU A 124 -9.06 -5.57 3.80
C LEU A 124 -8.95 -6.95 3.17
N PHE A 125 -10.06 -7.68 3.04
CA PHE A 125 -10.07 -9.00 2.41
C PHE A 125 -9.59 -8.96 0.96
N ILE A 126 -10.09 -8.00 0.18
CA ILE A 126 -9.68 -7.83 -1.22
C ILE A 126 -8.18 -7.52 -1.31
N GLY A 127 -7.67 -6.55 -0.54
CA GLY A 127 -6.27 -6.20 -0.53
C GLY A 127 -5.36 -7.36 -0.09
N MET A 128 -5.79 -8.13 0.91
CA MET A 128 -5.07 -9.33 1.35
C MET A 128 -5.05 -10.41 0.25
N LEU A 129 -6.19 -10.69 -0.40
CA LEU A 129 -6.25 -11.70 -1.46
C LEU A 129 -5.43 -11.30 -2.69
N HIS A 130 -5.47 -10.04 -3.10
CA HIS A 130 -4.63 -9.54 -4.18
C HIS A 130 -3.14 -9.64 -3.81
N GLY A 131 -2.78 -9.23 -2.60
CA GLY A 131 -1.42 -9.36 -2.10
C GLY A 131 -0.96 -10.82 -2.01
N PHE A 132 -1.83 -11.75 -1.60
CA PHE A 132 -1.51 -13.17 -1.57
C PHE A 132 -1.39 -13.79 -2.98
N ARG A 133 -2.15 -13.31 -3.96
CA ARG A 133 -1.94 -13.70 -5.36
C ARG A 133 -0.59 -13.22 -5.87
N TYR A 134 -0.17 -12.05 -5.44
CA TYR A 134 1.09 -11.43 -5.87
C TYR A 134 2.32 -12.07 -5.18
N MET A 135 2.26 -12.30 -3.87
CA MET A 135 3.40 -12.70 -3.03
C MET A 135 3.34 -14.16 -2.54
N GLY A 136 2.20 -14.83 -2.68
CA GLY A 136 1.86 -16.09 -2.01
C GLY A 136 1.29 -15.88 -0.61
N VAL A 137 0.75 -16.95 -0.02
CA VAL A 137 0.14 -16.95 1.33
C VAL A 137 1.21 -17.31 2.35
N PRO A 138 1.53 -16.43 3.32
CA PRO A 138 2.52 -16.71 4.38
C PRO A 138 1.95 -17.66 5.44
N GLN A 139 2.80 -18.17 6.31
CA GLN A 139 2.33 -18.92 7.48
C GLN A 139 1.50 -18.03 8.41
N TYR A 140 1.93 -16.78 8.61
CA TYR A 140 1.15 -15.82 9.41
C TYR A 140 1.32 -14.38 9.00
N ILE A 141 0.30 -13.58 9.32
CA ILE A 141 0.28 -12.13 9.16
C ILE A 141 0.56 -11.46 10.50
N LEU A 142 1.43 -10.45 10.49
CA LEU A 142 1.66 -9.53 11.62
C LEU A 142 0.87 -8.24 11.38
N THR A 143 -0.01 -7.89 12.29
CA THR A 143 -0.81 -6.67 12.21
C THR A 143 -1.10 -6.08 13.57
N ASP A 144 -1.62 -4.84 13.59
CA ASP A 144 -2.12 -4.20 14.81
C ASP A 144 -3.49 -4.73 15.22
N ASN A 145 -3.99 -4.21 16.36
CA ASN A 145 -5.35 -4.44 16.83
C ASN A 145 -6.37 -3.66 15.98
N MET A 146 -6.42 -3.91 14.66
CA MET A 146 -7.41 -3.28 13.78
C MET A 146 -8.81 -3.79 14.11
N LYS A 147 -9.80 -2.89 14.15
CA LYS A 147 -11.21 -3.24 14.39
C LYS A 147 -11.80 -4.20 13.34
N SER A 148 -11.26 -4.22 12.14
CA SER A 148 -11.62 -5.16 11.07
C SER A 148 -11.06 -6.57 11.27
N VAL A 149 -10.11 -6.75 12.18
CA VAL A 149 -9.39 -8.01 12.46
C VAL A 149 -9.78 -8.56 13.82
N VAL A 150 -9.76 -7.73 14.86
CA VAL A 150 -9.97 -8.15 16.24
C VAL A 150 -11.00 -7.27 16.92
N ILE A 151 -11.90 -7.89 17.69
CA ILE A 151 -12.90 -7.18 18.50
C ILE A 151 -12.23 -6.58 19.73
N ARG A 152 -11.53 -7.41 20.50
CA ARG A 152 -10.81 -7.05 21.73
C ARG A 152 -9.83 -8.16 22.10
N ARG A 153 -9.06 -7.95 23.14
CA ARG A 153 -8.33 -9.00 23.83
C ARG A 153 -9.13 -9.44 25.08
N ASP A 154 -9.06 -10.70 25.40
CA ASP A 154 -9.62 -11.23 26.66
C ASP A 154 -8.71 -10.86 27.87
N GLN A 155 -9.09 -11.33 29.04
CA GLN A 155 -8.32 -11.06 30.29
C GLN A 155 -6.93 -11.69 30.29
N GLU A 156 -6.73 -12.75 29.50
CA GLU A 156 -5.46 -13.46 29.33
C GLU A 156 -4.59 -12.87 28.23
N GLY A 157 -5.13 -11.87 27.51
CA GLY A 157 -4.44 -11.19 26.40
C GLY A 157 -4.61 -11.87 25.04
N ASN A 158 -5.42 -12.94 24.94
CA ASN A 158 -5.71 -13.61 23.67
C ASN A 158 -6.65 -12.76 22.83
N PRO A 159 -6.51 -12.79 21.49
CA PRO A 159 -7.38 -12.05 20.60
C PRO A 159 -8.76 -12.72 20.49
N LEU A 160 -9.81 -11.89 20.64
CA LEU A 160 -11.15 -12.24 20.21
C LEU A 160 -11.34 -11.71 18.79
N TRP A 161 -11.27 -12.61 17.81
CA TRP A 161 -11.31 -12.26 16.41
C TRP A 161 -12.69 -11.78 15.96
N GLN A 162 -12.73 -10.92 14.94
CA GLN A 162 -13.94 -10.70 14.16
C GLN A 162 -14.31 -12.02 13.47
N LYS A 163 -15.59 -12.41 13.56
CA LYS A 163 -16.08 -13.71 13.05
C LYS A 163 -15.73 -13.92 11.57
N ASP A 164 -15.97 -12.90 10.74
CA ASP A 164 -15.69 -12.98 9.30
C ASP A 164 -14.20 -13.04 9.01
N TYR A 165 -13.37 -12.36 9.80
CA TYR A 165 -11.91 -12.43 9.68
C TYR A 165 -11.37 -13.80 10.10
N GLU A 166 -11.91 -14.37 11.17
CA GLU A 166 -11.53 -15.73 11.60
C GLU A 166 -11.89 -16.78 10.53
N GLN A 167 -13.08 -16.65 9.92
CA GLN A 167 -13.48 -17.52 8.82
C GLN A 167 -12.56 -17.30 7.60
N PHE A 168 -12.20 -16.08 7.29
CA PHE A 168 -11.25 -15.74 6.22
C PHE A 168 -9.89 -16.39 6.44
N MET A 169 -9.32 -16.30 7.65
CA MET A 169 -8.06 -16.97 7.98
C MET A 169 -8.12 -18.49 7.74
N ARG A 170 -9.24 -19.11 8.12
CA ARG A 170 -9.45 -20.57 7.92
C ARG A 170 -9.59 -20.93 6.44
N THR A 171 -10.34 -20.13 5.68
CA THR A 171 -10.57 -20.38 4.25
C THR A 171 -9.30 -20.22 3.43
N VAL A 172 -8.49 -19.20 3.73
CA VAL A 172 -7.22 -18.94 3.01
C VAL A 172 -6.08 -19.83 3.54
N GLY A 173 -6.10 -20.23 4.80
CA GLY A 173 -5.11 -21.12 5.39
C GLY A 173 -3.89 -20.41 6.00
N PHE A 174 -4.06 -19.24 6.60
CA PHE A 174 -2.99 -18.54 7.33
C PHE A 174 -3.39 -18.24 8.77
N GLN A 175 -2.41 -17.84 9.58
CA GLN A 175 -2.63 -17.39 10.96
C GLN A 175 -2.41 -15.87 11.06
N THR A 176 -2.88 -15.25 12.15
CA THR A 176 -2.60 -13.85 12.46
C THR A 176 -1.97 -13.73 13.83
N LYS A 177 -0.91 -12.96 13.92
CA LYS A 177 -0.27 -12.55 15.18
C LYS A 177 -0.46 -11.05 15.37
N LEU A 178 -1.05 -10.65 16.49
CA LEU A 178 -1.20 -9.23 16.81
C LEU A 178 0.08 -8.69 17.44
N CYS A 179 0.52 -7.56 16.98
CA CYS A 179 1.62 -6.83 17.61
C CYS A 179 1.28 -6.50 19.07
N LYS A 180 2.26 -6.66 19.96
CA LYS A 180 2.07 -6.25 21.36
C LYS A 180 1.92 -4.73 21.43
N PRO A 181 0.96 -4.22 22.21
CA PRO A 181 0.84 -2.78 22.42
C PRO A 181 2.16 -2.20 22.93
N ARG A 182 2.57 -1.04 22.41
CA ARG A 182 3.81 -0.33 22.79
C ARG A 182 5.13 -1.05 22.50
N HIS A 183 5.13 -2.07 21.62
CA HIS A 183 6.36 -2.68 21.10
C HIS A 183 6.54 -2.37 19.60
N PRO A 184 7.10 -1.21 19.24
CA PRO A 184 7.19 -0.73 17.85
C PRO A 184 8.12 -1.58 16.96
N PHE A 185 8.88 -2.52 17.52
CA PHE A 185 9.94 -3.24 16.82
C PHE A 185 9.43 -4.33 15.86
N THR A 186 8.20 -4.80 16.04
CA THR A 186 7.62 -5.86 15.23
C THR A 186 6.99 -5.36 13.94
N LYS A 187 6.60 -4.07 13.85
CA LYS A 187 5.84 -3.49 12.74
C LYS A 187 6.63 -2.50 11.86
N GLY A 188 7.88 -2.22 12.20
CA GLY A 188 8.68 -1.17 11.56
C GLY A 188 8.94 -1.32 10.05
N LYS A 189 8.68 -2.48 9.43
CA LYS A 189 8.83 -2.65 7.97
C LYS A 189 7.65 -2.08 7.21
N VAL A 190 6.42 -2.41 7.59
CA VAL A 190 5.22 -1.90 6.91
C VAL A 190 5.02 -0.41 7.16
N GLU A 191 5.36 0.12 8.34
CA GLU A 191 5.32 1.56 8.60
C GLU A 191 6.31 2.32 7.70
N ARG A 192 7.51 1.77 7.50
CA ARG A 192 8.49 2.30 6.55
C ARG A 192 7.99 2.22 5.11
N LEU A 193 7.33 1.13 4.74
CA LEU A 193 6.72 1.00 3.42
C LEU A 193 5.67 2.07 3.19
N ILE A 194 4.74 2.29 4.12
CA ILE A 194 3.71 3.33 4.01
C ILE A 194 4.36 4.72 3.86
N ARG A 195 5.41 5.01 4.63
CA ARG A 195 6.16 6.26 4.47
C ARG A 195 6.82 6.34 3.10
N PHE A 196 7.45 5.26 2.64
CA PHE A 196 8.10 5.19 1.34
C PHE A 196 7.11 5.37 0.19
N VAL A 197 5.89 4.82 0.30
CA VAL A 197 4.80 5.08 -0.65
C VAL A 197 4.50 6.59 -0.73
N LYS A 198 4.36 7.27 0.40
CA LYS A 198 4.09 8.71 0.44
C LYS A 198 5.23 9.55 -0.11
N ASP A 199 6.45 9.24 0.29
CA ASP A 199 7.64 10.06 0.01
C ASP A 199 8.30 9.74 -1.35
N ASN A 200 7.93 8.61 -1.98
CA ASN A 200 8.47 8.18 -3.25
C ASN A 200 7.40 7.98 -4.31
N PHE A 201 6.47 7.03 -4.08
CA PHE A 201 5.48 6.69 -5.10
C PHE A 201 4.51 7.85 -5.37
N LEU A 202 3.88 8.40 -4.34
CA LEU A 202 2.88 9.47 -4.48
C LEU A 202 3.50 10.85 -4.70
N ALA A 203 4.74 11.05 -4.28
CA ALA A 203 5.40 12.36 -4.33
C ALA A 203 5.46 12.93 -5.76
N GLY A 204 4.83 14.08 -5.96
CA GLY A 204 4.78 14.77 -7.24
C GLY A 204 4.08 14.00 -8.37
N ARG A 205 3.15 13.10 -8.04
CA ARG A 205 2.29 12.40 -9.01
C ARG A 205 0.84 12.86 -8.89
N THR A 206 0.16 12.82 -10.03
CA THR A 206 -1.28 12.95 -10.18
C THR A 206 -1.82 11.73 -10.92
N PHE A 207 -3.08 11.42 -10.74
CA PHE A 207 -3.71 10.22 -11.29
C PHE A 207 -5.08 10.56 -11.86
N TRP A 208 -5.49 9.89 -12.93
CA TRP A 208 -6.82 10.09 -13.52
C TRP A 208 -7.95 9.65 -12.56
N ASN A 209 -7.76 8.51 -11.91
CA ASN A 209 -8.72 7.93 -10.98
C ASN A 209 -8.04 6.86 -10.12
N VAL A 210 -8.80 6.17 -9.27
CA VAL A 210 -8.27 5.10 -8.39
C VAL A 210 -7.75 3.90 -9.18
N THR A 211 -8.30 3.60 -10.36
CA THR A 211 -7.80 2.50 -11.21
C THR A 211 -6.41 2.82 -11.74
N ASP A 212 -6.21 4.02 -12.29
CA ASP A 212 -4.90 4.49 -12.74
C ASP A 212 -3.87 4.54 -11.61
N LEU A 213 -4.30 5.00 -10.40
CA LEU A 213 -3.49 4.95 -9.20
C LEU A 213 -3.04 3.54 -8.86
N ASN A 214 -3.94 2.55 -8.92
CA ASN A 214 -3.64 1.16 -8.58
C ASN A 214 -2.77 0.46 -9.63
N LEU A 215 -3.01 0.69 -10.92
CA LEU A 215 -2.12 0.19 -11.98
C LEU A 215 -0.71 0.74 -11.81
N SER A 216 -0.57 2.05 -11.60
CA SER A 216 0.72 2.68 -11.34
C SER A 216 1.38 2.18 -10.05
N ALA A 217 0.60 1.82 -9.03
CA ALA A 217 1.13 1.26 -7.79
C ALA A 217 1.66 -0.16 -7.98
N LEU A 218 0.98 -0.97 -8.79
CA LEU A 218 1.42 -2.33 -9.12
C LEU A 218 2.73 -2.29 -9.90
N ASP A 219 2.81 -1.48 -10.96
CA ASP A 219 4.05 -1.27 -11.74
C ASP A 219 5.21 -0.80 -10.85
N TRP A 220 4.91 0.11 -9.90
CA TRP A 220 5.90 0.58 -8.95
C TRP A 220 6.33 -0.52 -7.97
N CYS A 221 5.42 -1.39 -7.51
CA CYS A 221 5.79 -2.56 -6.70
C CYS A 221 6.72 -3.50 -7.47
N ASP A 222 6.43 -3.78 -8.74
CA ASP A 222 7.28 -4.61 -9.59
C ASP A 222 8.67 -4.01 -9.78
N GLU A 223 8.76 -2.70 -10.05
CA GLU A 223 10.03 -1.99 -10.13
C GLU A 223 10.83 -2.08 -8.83
N GLN A 224 10.19 -1.83 -7.69
CA GLN A 224 10.87 -1.86 -6.38
C GLN A 224 11.29 -3.28 -6.00
N ASN A 225 10.47 -4.29 -6.28
CA ASN A 225 10.73 -5.68 -5.94
C ASN A 225 11.83 -6.33 -6.81
N THR A 226 12.22 -5.70 -7.91
CA THR A 226 13.35 -6.12 -8.77
C THR A 226 14.63 -5.31 -8.53
N THR A 227 14.55 -4.22 -7.78
CA THR A 227 15.69 -3.35 -7.52
C THR A 227 16.64 -3.95 -6.49
N PHE A 228 17.95 -3.72 -6.65
CA PHE A 228 18.97 -4.16 -5.70
C PHE A 228 18.75 -3.55 -4.31
N HIS A 229 18.60 -4.38 -3.30
CA HIS A 229 18.39 -3.95 -1.92
C HIS A 229 19.70 -3.99 -1.12
N ARG A 230 20.28 -2.81 -0.85
CA ARG A 230 21.58 -2.67 -0.14
C ARG A 230 21.66 -3.42 1.19
N GLY A 231 20.55 -3.48 1.93
CA GLY A 231 20.51 -4.14 3.24
C GLY A 231 20.53 -5.68 3.16
N LEU A 232 20.22 -6.25 2.00
CA LEU A 232 20.25 -7.69 1.74
C LEU A 232 21.53 -8.12 1.02
N GLY A 233 22.24 -7.18 0.39
CA GLY A 233 23.49 -7.43 -0.33
C GLY A 233 23.35 -8.16 -1.66
N ILE A 234 22.14 -8.52 -2.07
CA ILE A 234 21.80 -9.22 -3.32
C ILE A 234 20.52 -8.61 -3.92
N PRO A 235 20.25 -8.82 -5.22
CA PRO A 235 18.96 -8.46 -5.80
C PRO A 235 17.80 -9.08 -5.02
N GLN A 236 16.73 -8.31 -4.86
CA GLN A 236 15.59 -8.72 -4.04
C GLN A 236 14.82 -9.91 -4.64
N ASP A 237 14.86 -10.07 -5.97
CA ASP A 237 14.28 -11.19 -6.70
C ASP A 237 14.79 -12.56 -6.23
N ILE A 238 16.09 -12.72 -5.94
CA ILE A 238 16.66 -13.98 -5.43
C ILE A 238 16.05 -14.34 -4.06
N HIS A 239 15.85 -13.37 -3.19
CA HIS A 239 15.17 -13.61 -1.90
C HIS A 239 13.68 -13.87 -2.09
N ARG A 240 13.06 -13.19 -3.06
CA ARG A 240 11.67 -13.38 -3.46
C ARG A 240 11.41 -14.82 -3.92
N GLU A 241 12.26 -15.39 -4.76
CA GLU A 241 12.16 -16.79 -5.18
C GLU A 241 12.16 -17.74 -3.99
N ARG A 242 13.07 -17.55 -3.02
CA ARG A 242 13.11 -18.39 -1.81
C ARG A 242 11.85 -18.29 -0.97
N CYS A 243 11.29 -17.10 -0.84
CA CYS A 243 10.02 -16.90 -0.13
C CYS A 243 8.86 -17.52 -0.90
N GLY A 244 8.83 -17.39 -2.23
CA GLY A 244 7.81 -17.95 -3.10
C GLY A 244 7.76 -19.47 -3.13
N THR A 245 8.90 -20.16 -2.86
CA THR A 245 8.91 -21.63 -2.74
C THR A 245 8.30 -22.15 -1.43
N VAL A 246 8.26 -21.32 -0.39
CA VAL A 246 7.73 -21.69 0.94
C VAL A 246 6.30 -21.19 1.11
N ALA A 247 5.97 -20.01 0.56
CA ALA A 247 4.62 -19.47 0.60
C ALA A 247 3.66 -20.34 -0.22
N THR A 248 2.49 -20.62 0.35
CA THR A 248 1.46 -21.39 -0.35
C THR A 248 0.83 -20.53 -1.45
N LYS A 249 0.64 -21.12 -2.63
CA LYS A 249 -0.13 -20.45 -3.68
C LYS A 249 -1.58 -20.32 -3.24
N LEU A 250 -2.17 -19.15 -3.47
CA LEU A 250 -3.59 -18.97 -3.24
C LEU A 250 -4.37 -19.81 -4.24
N ASP A 251 -5.23 -20.67 -3.73
CA ASP A 251 -6.12 -21.50 -4.55
C ASP A 251 -7.35 -20.67 -4.99
N ASP A 252 -7.75 -20.79 -6.24
CA ASP A 252 -8.95 -20.11 -6.78
C ASP A 252 -10.21 -20.93 -6.45
N SER A 253 -10.51 -21.06 -5.16
CA SER A 253 -11.69 -21.76 -4.70
C SER A 253 -12.96 -20.91 -4.80
N PRO A 254 -14.15 -21.51 -5.01
CA PRO A 254 -15.41 -20.78 -5.03
C PRO A 254 -15.68 -20.02 -3.72
N GLU A 255 -15.18 -20.49 -2.59
CA GLU A 255 -15.29 -19.85 -1.28
C GLU A 255 -14.55 -18.50 -1.24
N LEU A 256 -13.43 -18.36 -1.95
CA LEU A 256 -12.70 -17.10 -2.04
C LEU A 256 -13.44 -16.04 -2.87
N LEU A 257 -14.26 -16.46 -3.85
CA LEU A 257 -15.07 -15.52 -4.64
C LEU A 257 -16.03 -14.71 -3.76
N LEU A 258 -16.48 -15.24 -2.63
CA LEU A 258 -17.36 -14.53 -1.69
C LEU A 258 -16.70 -13.26 -1.15
N TYR A 259 -15.40 -13.27 -0.95
CA TYR A 259 -14.65 -12.11 -0.44
C TYR A 259 -14.39 -11.05 -1.51
N PHE A 260 -14.32 -11.45 -2.79
CA PHE A 260 -14.22 -10.51 -3.91
C PHE A 260 -15.57 -9.91 -4.32
N CYS A 261 -16.67 -10.57 -3.97
CA CYS A 261 -18.01 -10.20 -4.37
C CYS A 261 -18.91 -9.98 -3.15
N PRO A 262 -18.73 -8.90 -2.39
CA PRO A 262 -19.52 -8.63 -1.20
C PRO A 262 -21.01 -8.55 -1.53
N GLU A 263 -21.83 -9.11 -0.65
CA GLU A 263 -23.28 -9.11 -0.78
C GLU A 263 -23.88 -7.79 -0.31
N ARG A 264 -24.88 -7.31 -1.02
CA ARG A 264 -25.67 -6.13 -0.69
C ARG A 264 -27.14 -6.40 -0.87
N ARG A 265 -27.94 -5.90 0.06
CA ARG A 265 -29.39 -5.94 -0.10
C ARG A 265 -29.84 -4.90 -1.11
N ILE A 266 -30.71 -5.30 -2.02
CA ILE A 266 -31.38 -4.39 -2.94
C ILE A 266 -32.46 -3.66 -2.17
N SER A 267 -32.40 -2.33 -2.17
CA SER A 267 -33.37 -1.49 -1.47
C SER A 267 -34.77 -1.59 -2.10
N PHE A 268 -35.77 -1.11 -1.38
CA PHE A 268 -37.18 -1.13 -1.84
C PHE A 268 -37.37 -0.36 -3.16
N ASP A 269 -36.61 0.69 -3.37
CA ASP A 269 -36.62 1.53 -4.58
C ASP A 269 -35.72 0.98 -5.72
N GLY A 270 -35.24 -0.25 -5.62
CA GLY A 270 -34.50 -0.93 -6.68
C GLY A 270 -33.04 -0.50 -6.82
N PHE A 271 -32.37 -0.13 -5.72
CA PHE A 271 -30.97 0.25 -5.76
C PHE A 271 -30.09 -0.62 -4.88
N VAL A 272 -28.84 -0.77 -5.31
CA VAL A 272 -27.73 -1.32 -4.51
C VAL A 272 -26.78 -0.18 -4.13
N ASN A 273 -26.51 -0.03 -2.84
CA ASN A 273 -25.51 0.93 -2.37
C ASN A 273 -24.16 0.25 -2.21
N TYR A 274 -23.15 0.75 -2.90
CA TYR A 274 -21.78 0.26 -2.80
C TYR A 274 -20.79 1.41 -2.86
N GLU A 275 -19.90 1.51 -1.86
CA GLU A 275 -18.86 2.55 -1.75
C GLU A 275 -19.39 3.99 -1.93
N GLY A 276 -20.53 4.29 -1.32
CA GLY A 276 -21.16 5.61 -1.39
C GLY A 276 -21.88 5.93 -2.70
N ARG A 277 -21.92 4.99 -3.63
CA ARG A 277 -22.65 5.12 -4.91
C ARG A 277 -23.89 4.25 -4.89
N ARG A 278 -24.89 4.69 -5.66
CA ARG A 278 -26.16 3.95 -5.84
C ARG A 278 -26.19 3.39 -7.27
N PHE A 279 -26.45 2.09 -7.38
CA PHE A 279 -26.56 1.39 -8.67
C PHE A 279 -27.99 0.88 -8.81
N GLY A 280 -28.69 1.33 -9.87
CA GLY A 280 -30.04 0.87 -10.19
C GLY A 280 -30.02 -0.58 -10.69
N VAL A 281 -30.94 -1.38 -10.20
CA VAL A 281 -31.19 -2.76 -10.68
C VAL A 281 -32.66 -2.92 -11.02
N PRO A 282 -33.03 -3.87 -11.90
CA PRO A 282 -34.45 -4.07 -12.22
C PRO A 282 -35.30 -4.25 -10.96
N TYR A 283 -36.40 -3.53 -10.90
CA TYR A 283 -37.28 -3.46 -9.72
C TYR A 283 -37.80 -4.82 -9.22
N THR A 284 -37.85 -5.79 -10.11
CA THR A 284 -38.23 -7.19 -9.80
C THR A 284 -37.30 -7.87 -8.79
N TYR A 285 -36.09 -7.32 -8.57
CA TYR A 285 -35.12 -7.85 -7.61
C TYR A 285 -35.15 -7.13 -6.25
N ARG A 286 -36.06 -6.18 -6.03
CA ARG A 286 -36.20 -5.49 -4.73
C ARG A 286 -36.28 -6.48 -3.58
N GLY A 287 -35.60 -6.13 -2.49
CA GLY A 287 -35.56 -6.93 -1.26
C GLY A 287 -34.71 -8.21 -1.32
N LYS A 288 -34.21 -8.56 -2.52
CA LYS A 288 -33.25 -9.66 -2.72
C LYS A 288 -31.83 -9.20 -2.39
N THR A 289 -30.91 -10.14 -2.32
CA THR A 289 -29.47 -9.89 -2.20
C THR A 289 -28.80 -9.93 -3.57
N ALA A 290 -27.91 -9.00 -3.83
CA ALA A 290 -27.04 -8.98 -5.00
C ALA A 290 -25.59 -9.08 -4.58
N ARG A 291 -24.77 -9.75 -5.38
CA ARG A 291 -23.32 -9.73 -5.24
C ARG A 291 -22.75 -8.63 -6.13
N VAL A 292 -21.89 -7.80 -5.54
CA VAL A 292 -21.22 -6.70 -6.26
C VAL A 292 -19.84 -7.18 -6.66
N MET A 293 -19.62 -7.32 -7.97
CA MET A 293 -18.31 -7.64 -8.53
C MET A 293 -17.69 -6.38 -9.11
N ARG A 294 -16.45 -6.07 -8.75
CA ARG A 294 -15.66 -5.04 -9.43
C ARG A 294 -15.16 -5.62 -10.75
N SER A 295 -15.51 -5.01 -11.87
CA SER A 295 -14.90 -5.31 -13.17
C SER A 295 -13.84 -4.26 -13.48
N GLY A 296 -12.64 -4.67 -13.88
CA GLY A 296 -11.63 -3.79 -14.47
C GLY A 296 -10.53 -3.30 -13.56
N SER A 297 -10.33 -3.88 -12.40
CA SER A 297 -9.11 -3.70 -11.62
C SER A 297 -8.64 -5.07 -11.16
N CYS A 298 -8.01 -5.78 -12.06
CA CYS A 298 -7.16 -6.93 -11.75
C CYS A 298 -5.74 -6.44 -11.72
#